data_4e9d625fb38e1daa7c9ccf84e1e0fa7a
#
_entry.id   4e9d625fb38e1daa7c9ccf84e1e0fa7a
#
_cell.length_a   1.000
_cell.length_b   1.000
_cell.length_c   1.000
_cell.angle_alpha   90.00
_cell.angle_beta   90.00
_cell.angle_gamma   90.00
#
_symmetry.space_group_name_H-M   'P 1'
#
loop_
_entity.id
_entity.type
_entity.pdbx_description
1 polymer ?
#
loop_
_entity_poly.entity_id
_entity_poly.type
_entity_poly.pdbx_seq_one_letter_code
_entity_poly.pdbx_strand_id
1 'polypeptide(L)' 'MSKNVPTDKALYARVKAAAKRKFKVYPSAYANAWLVREYKKRGGRYRVEKG' A
#
# COMPACT_ATOMS: atom_id res chain seq x y z
N MET A 1 -7.49 0.04 -18.64
CA MET A 1 -6.86 -0.91 -17.70
C MET A 1 -7.43 -0.76 -16.32
N SER A 2 -7.58 -1.87 -15.58
CA SER A 2 -8.07 -1.81 -14.22
C SER A 2 -6.96 -1.40 -13.26
N LYS A 3 -7.31 -0.75 -12.18
CA LYS A 3 -6.39 -0.18 -11.24
C LYS A 3 -6.89 -0.48 -9.83
N ASN A 4 -6.03 -0.99 -8.98
CA ASN A 4 -6.37 -1.26 -7.59
C ASN A 4 -6.18 0.00 -6.77
N VAL A 5 -7.25 0.46 -6.15
CA VAL A 5 -7.24 1.68 -5.34
C VAL A 5 -7.58 1.32 -3.90
N PRO A 6 -6.75 1.74 -2.93
CA PRO A 6 -7.07 1.46 -1.53
C PRO A 6 -8.32 2.21 -1.10
N THR A 7 -9.23 1.50 -0.43
CA THR A 7 -10.48 2.10 0.03
C THR A 7 -10.29 2.90 1.31
N ASP A 8 -9.30 2.55 2.13
CA ASP A 8 -8.98 3.28 3.36
C ASP A 8 -7.69 4.06 3.16
N LYS A 9 -7.84 5.29 2.70
CA LYS A 9 -6.69 6.14 2.40
C LYS A 9 -5.87 6.49 3.64
N ALA A 10 -6.52 6.66 4.78
CA ALA A 10 -5.83 6.98 6.03
C ALA A 10 -4.93 5.81 6.48
N LEU A 11 -5.46 4.60 6.44
CA LEU A 11 -4.69 3.42 6.77
C LEU A 11 -3.55 3.22 5.77
N TYR A 12 -3.85 3.40 4.49
CA TYR A 12 -2.85 3.27 3.44
C TYR A 12 -1.68 4.23 3.65
N ALA A 13 -1.99 5.48 3.99
CA ALA A 13 -0.97 6.49 4.27
C ALA A 13 -0.09 6.12 5.46
N ARG A 14 -0.69 5.55 6.50
CA ARG A 14 0.06 5.08 7.67
C ARG A 14 1.02 3.95 7.32
N VAL A 15 0.53 2.98 6.57
CA VAL A 15 1.35 1.84 6.14
C VAL A 15 2.46 2.30 5.22
N LYS A 16 2.15 3.23 4.33
CA LYS A 16 3.13 3.83 3.43
C LYS A 16 4.25 4.53 4.20
N ALA A 17 3.89 5.30 5.22
CA ALA A 17 4.87 5.97 6.07
C ALA A 17 5.75 4.95 6.80
N ALA A 18 5.16 3.85 7.28
CA ALA A 18 5.91 2.79 7.92
C ALA A 18 6.90 2.12 6.96
N ALA A 19 6.47 1.94 5.70
CA ALA A 19 7.33 1.37 4.67
C ALA A 19 8.54 2.26 4.41
N LYS A 20 8.33 3.56 4.33
CA LYS A 20 9.41 4.52 4.12
C LYS A 20 10.44 4.48 5.25
N ARG A 21 9.99 4.26 6.48
CA ARG A 21 10.87 4.16 7.63
C ARG A 21 11.64 2.84 7.65
N LYS A 22 10.96 1.77 7.24
CA LYS A 22 11.53 0.42 7.29
C LYS A 22 12.59 0.20 6.21
N PHE A 23 12.38 0.74 5.03
CA PHE A 23 13.25 0.51 3.89
C PHE A 23 14.10 1.74 3.59
N LYS A 24 15.40 1.52 3.43
CA LYS A 24 16.33 2.60 3.11
C LYS A 24 16.08 3.16 1.71
N VAL A 25 15.73 2.28 0.78
CA VAL A 25 15.43 2.69 -0.59
C VAL A 25 13.92 2.63 -0.79
N TYR A 26 13.33 3.76 -1.09
CA TYR A 26 11.93 3.86 -1.36
C TYR A 26 11.71 4.90 -2.46
N PRO A 27 10.92 4.62 -3.51
CA PRO A 27 10.18 3.37 -3.70
C PRO A 27 11.07 2.22 -4.20
N SER A 28 10.67 1.00 -3.84
CA SER A 28 11.33 -0.20 -4.32
C SER A 28 10.32 -1.33 -4.43
N ALA A 29 10.67 -2.39 -5.17
CA ALA A 29 9.79 -3.54 -5.31
C ALA A 29 9.51 -4.20 -3.96
N TYR A 30 10.53 -4.30 -3.12
CA TYR A 30 10.39 -4.85 -1.78
C TYR A 30 9.46 -4.03 -0.90
N ALA A 31 9.68 -2.72 -0.90
CA ALA A 31 8.86 -1.81 -0.09
C ALA A 31 7.41 -1.86 -0.54
N ASN A 32 7.18 -1.88 -1.85
CA ASN A 32 5.83 -1.92 -2.39
C ASN A 32 5.13 -3.22 -2.04
N ALA A 33 5.81 -4.36 -2.17
CA ALA A 33 5.24 -5.65 -1.80
C ALA A 33 4.90 -5.72 -0.30
N TRP A 34 5.79 -5.22 0.54
CA TRP A 34 5.57 -5.15 1.98
C TRP A 34 4.37 -4.26 2.31
N LEU A 35 4.28 -3.12 1.65
CA LEU A 35 3.19 -2.16 1.87
C LEU A 35 1.83 -2.79 1.56
N VAL A 36 1.71 -3.44 0.42
CA VAL A 36 0.46 -4.09 0.02
C VAL A 36 0.06 -5.18 1.02
N ARG A 37 1.01 -6.00 1.41
CA ARG A 37 0.78 -7.08 2.37
C ARG A 37 0.36 -6.53 3.74
N GLU A 38 1.08 -5.54 4.23
CA GLU A 38 0.80 -4.95 5.54
C GLU A 38 -0.55 -4.24 5.55
N TYR A 39 -0.88 -3.54 4.47
CA TYR A 39 -2.16 -2.87 4.34
C TYR A 39 -3.31 -3.88 4.45
N LYS A 40 -3.22 -5.00 3.73
CA LYS A 40 -4.23 -6.05 3.78
C LYS A 40 -4.29 -6.71 5.16
N LYS A 41 -3.14 -6.93 5.78
CA LYS A 41 -3.04 -7.53 7.10
C LYS A 41 -3.77 -6.69 8.16
N ARG A 42 -3.74 -5.38 8.01
CA ARG A 42 -4.40 -4.46 8.93
C ARG A 42 -5.87 -4.21 8.61
N GLY A 43 -6.43 -5.00 7.72
CA GLY A 43 -7.83 -4.89 7.33
C GLY A 43 -8.10 -3.94 6.18
N GLY A 44 -7.06 -3.47 5.52
CA GLY A 44 -7.19 -2.61 4.35
C GLY A 44 -7.76 -3.37 3.16
N ARG A 45 -8.51 -2.66 2.36
CA ARG A 45 -9.13 -3.25 1.16
C ARG A 45 -8.83 -2.41 -0.05
N TYR A 46 -8.95 -3.05 -1.20
CA TYR A 46 -8.78 -2.39 -2.49
C TYR A 46 -10.06 -2.54 -3.30
N ARG A 47 -10.33 -1.54 -4.10
CA ARG A 47 -11.37 -1.66 -5.12
C ARG A 47 -10.73 -1.52 -6.49
N VAL A 48 -11.34 -2.14 -7.48
CA VAL A 48 -10.84 -2.08 -8.85
C VAL A 48 -11.56 -0.95 -9.58
N GLU A 49 -10.79 -0.03 -10.11
CA GLU A 49 -11.32 1.02 -10.96
C GLU A 49 -10.92 0.75 -12.39
N LYS A 50 -11.88 0.90 -13.28
CA LYS A 50 -11.61 0.85 -14.73
C LYS A 50 -11.17 2.24 -15.13
N GLY A 51 -9.95 2.36 -15.53
CA GLY A 51 -9.41 3.65 -15.92
C GLY A 51 -9.23 3.78 -17.40
#